data_0a23284e08c44f146a2fa1d8ce75852b
#
_entry.id   0a23284e08c44f146a2fa1d8ce75852b
#
_cell.length_a   1.000
_cell.length_b   1.000
_cell.length_c   1.000
_cell.angle_alpha   90.00
_cell.angle_beta   90.00
_cell.angle_gamma   90.00
#
_symmetry.space_group_name_H-M   'P 1'
#
loop_
_entity.id
_entity.type
_entity.pdbx_description
1 polymer ?
#
loop_
_entity_poly.entity_id
_entity_poly.type
_entity_poly.pdbx_seq_one_letter_code
_entity_poly.pdbx_strand_id
1 'polypeptide(L)'
;MPCPQRRIAHLDMDAFFASVELLRYPQLKGLPLVIGGSRRSQDWVLSEASRNIPPAQFPRLRHYAGRGVITTATYAARQFGVGSAMGLMKAAKLCPDAILLPVDVEAYRHYSRAFKAVIATMAPVIESMGIDEVFIDFTEAPDGQIEGGKVLAQRIQQGILDATGLTCSVGVAPNKLLAK
;
A
#
# COMPACT_ATOMS: atom_id res chain seq x y z
N MET A 1 -18.45 -18.65 -31.45
CA MET A 1 -18.06 -18.66 -30.02
C MET A 1 -18.79 -17.50 -29.34
N PRO A 2 -19.35 -17.66 -28.14
CA PRO A 2 -19.94 -16.52 -27.43
C PRO A 2 -18.84 -15.48 -27.16
N CYS A 3 -19.20 -14.20 -27.32
CA CYS A 3 -18.31 -13.08 -27.06
C CYS A 3 -17.88 -13.12 -25.57
N PRO A 4 -16.59 -12.95 -25.22
CA PRO A 4 -16.17 -12.98 -23.84
C PRO A 4 -16.90 -11.90 -23.03
N GLN A 5 -17.32 -12.24 -21.82
CA GLN A 5 -17.99 -11.29 -20.95
C GLN A 5 -16.99 -10.26 -20.43
N ARG A 6 -17.33 -8.97 -20.56
CA ARG A 6 -16.47 -7.90 -20.07
C ARG A 6 -16.16 -8.06 -18.58
N ARG A 7 -14.86 -8.04 -18.22
CA ARG A 7 -14.38 -8.17 -16.85
C ARG A 7 -13.28 -7.17 -16.60
N ILE A 8 -13.54 -6.27 -15.69
CA ILE A 8 -12.59 -5.25 -15.24
C ILE A 8 -12.23 -5.56 -13.79
N ALA A 9 -10.94 -5.67 -13.52
CA ALA A 9 -10.42 -5.75 -12.17
C ALA A 9 -9.94 -4.38 -11.70
N HIS A 10 -10.20 -4.04 -10.44
CA HIS A 10 -9.56 -2.96 -9.71
C HIS A 10 -8.64 -3.58 -8.66
N LEU A 11 -7.36 -3.23 -8.69
CA LEU A 11 -6.37 -3.66 -7.72
C LEU A 11 -5.87 -2.45 -6.95
N ASP A 12 -5.84 -2.59 -5.63
CA ASP A 12 -5.34 -1.59 -4.68
C ASP A 12 -4.39 -2.26 -3.69
N MET A 13 -3.22 -1.68 -3.45
CA MET A 13 -2.22 -2.22 -2.54
C MET A 13 -2.59 -1.93 -1.08
N ASP A 14 -2.57 -2.94 -0.22
CA ASP A 14 -3.00 -2.84 1.17
C ASP A 14 -2.08 -1.95 2.00
N ALA A 15 -2.60 -0.80 2.49
CA ALA A 15 -1.86 0.20 3.27
C ALA A 15 -0.46 0.49 2.70
N PHE A 16 -0.37 0.73 1.40
CA PHE A 16 0.82 0.63 0.55
C PHE A 16 2.09 1.22 1.18
N PHE A 17 2.11 2.51 1.50
CA PHE A 17 3.32 3.15 2.02
C PHE A 17 3.74 2.56 3.37
N ALA A 18 2.78 2.27 4.25
CA ALA A 18 3.09 1.63 5.53
C ALA A 18 3.62 0.21 5.33
N SER A 19 3.07 -0.55 4.39
CA SER A 19 3.52 -1.91 4.07
C SER A 19 4.94 -1.92 3.49
N VAL A 20 5.28 -0.97 2.63
CA VAL A 20 6.67 -0.79 2.13
C VAL A 20 7.64 -0.50 3.28
N GLU A 21 7.27 0.37 4.22
CA GLU A 21 8.13 0.64 5.38
C GLU A 21 8.26 -0.58 6.31
N LEU A 22 7.22 -1.40 6.44
CA LEU A 22 7.27 -2.63 7.23
C LEU A 22 8.14 -3.73 6.60
N LEU A 23 8.42 -3.68 5.30
CA LEU A 23 9.46 -4.51 4.68
C LEU A 23 10.86 -4.06 5.10
N ARG A 24 11.06 -2.73 5.23
CA ARG A 24 12.33 -2.14 5.69
C ARG A 24 12.53 -2.32 7.20
N TYR A 25 11.46 -2.20 7.99
CA TYR A 25 11.46 -2.27 9.44
C TYR A 25 10.54 -3.38 9.96
N PRO A 26 10.89 -4.67 9.77
CA PRO A 26 10.03 -5.80 10.14
C PRO A 26 9.67 -5.83 11.63
N GLN A 27 10.54 -5.28 12.51
CA GLN A 27 10.32 -5.17 13.96
C GLN A 27 9.14 -4.26 14.32
N LEU A 28 8.62 -3.46 13.39
CA LEU A 28 7.47 -2.58 13.60
C LEU A 28 6.13 -3.24 13.21
N LYS A 29 6.13 -4.47 12.72
CA LYS A 29 4.90 -5.19 12.36
C LYS A 29 3.97 -5.31 13.57
N GLY A 30 2.69 -5.05 13.36
CA GLY A 30 1.66 -5.11 14.41
C GLY A 30 1.57 -3.87 15.28
N LEU A 31 2.51 -2.93 15.19
CA LEU A 31 2.48 -1.68 15.96
C LEU A 31 1.70 -0.59 15.24
N PRO A 32 1.06 0.34 15.98
CA PRO A 32 0.51 1.56 15.41
C PRO A 32 1.62 2.38 14.77
N LEU A 33 1.51 2.60 13.44
CA LEU A 33 2.49 3.33 12.65
C LEU A 33 1.77 4.25 11.66
N VAL A 34 2.27 5.45 11.48
CA VAL A 34 1.80 6.42 10.49
C VAL A 34 2.96 6.92 9.64
N ILE A 35 2.66 7.17 8.38
CA ILE A 35 3.59 7.78 7.43
C ILE A 35 3.14 9.23 7.23
N GLY A 36 4.05 10.18 7.41
CA GLY A 36 3.72 11.59 7.21
C GLY A 36 4.79 12.54 7.76
N GLY A 37 4.48 13.82 7.77
CA GLY A 37 5.37 14.85 8.28
C GLY A 37 6.46 15.27 7.30
N SER A 38 7.38 16.12 7.77
CA SER A 38 8.49 16.65 6.97
C SER A 38 9.67 15.69 6.99
N ARG A 39 10.27 15.48 5.82
CA ARG A 39 11.49 14.68 5.64
C ARG A 39 12.67 15.18 6.48
N ARG A 40 12.76 16.50 6.70
CA ARG A 40 13.94 17.13 7.35
C ARG A 40 14.17 16.76 8.82
N SER A 41 13.13 16.40 9.56
CA SER A 41 13.27 16.08 10.99
C SER A 41 13.51 14.60 11.30
N GLN A 42 13.58 13.74 10.28
CA GLN A 42 13.58 12.29 10.45
C GLN A 42 14.54 11.56 9.48
N ASP A 43 15.52 12.28 8.91
CA ASP A 43 16.45 11.71 7.91
C ASP A 43 17.23 10.47 8.44
N TRP A 44 17.48 10.41 9.73
CA TRP A 44 18.14 9.28 10.38
C TRP A 44 17.34 7.96 10.30
N VAL A 45 16.00 8.03 10.28
CA VAL A 45 15.12 6.85 10.20
C VAL A 45 15.28 6.14 8.84
N LEU A 46 15.64 6.89 7.81
CA LEU A 46 15.86 6.34 6.46
C LEU A 46 17.25 5.74 6.25
N SER A 47 18.13 5.85 7.23
CA SER A 47 19.49 5.30 7.14
C SER A 47 19.49 3.77 7.30
N GLU A 48 20.50 3.11 6.74
CA GLU A 48 20.74 1.67 6.91
C GLU A 48 20.89 1.27 8.39
N ALA A 49 21.49 2.14 9.20
CA ALA A 49 21.70 1.91 10.62
C ALA A 49 20.37 1.77 11.40
N SER A 50 19.29 2.40 10.91
CA SER A 50 17.97 2.36 11.56
C SER A 50 17.24 1.02 11.42
N ARG A 51 17.69 0.12 10.52
CA ARG A 51 17.04 -1.18 10.28
C ARG A 51 17.03 -2.09 11.49
N ASN A 52 18.00 -1.95 12.38
CA ASN A 52 18.19 -2.84 13.54
C ASN A 52 17.88 -2.18 14.88
N ILE A 53 17.37 -0.94 14.89
CA ILE A 53 17.04 -0.26 16.15
C ILE A 53 15.75 -0.82 16.77
N PRO A 54 15.65 -0.86 18.11
CA PRO A 54 14.44 -1.28 18.79
C PRO A 54 13.24 -0.35 18.50
N PRO A 55 12.00 -0.87 18.49
CA PRO A 55 10.80 -0.04 18.27
C PRO A 55 10.65 1.16 19.21
N ALA A 56 11.22 1.06 20.43
CA ALA A 56 11.17 2.15 21.41
C ALA A 56 11.96 3.41 20.99
N GLN A 57 12.94 3.26 20.11
CA GLN A 57 13.80 4.36 19.65
C GLN A 57 13.26 5.10 18.44
N PHE A 58 12.18 4.59 17.82
CA PHE A 58 11.55 5.30 16.70
C PHE A 58 10.76 6.54 17.19
N PRO A 59 10.71 7.61 16.38
CA PRO A 59 9.90 8.79 16.68
C PRO A 59 8.44 8.44 16.93
N ARG A 60 7.81 9.12 17.91
CA ARG A 60 6.42 8.93 18.27
C ARG A 60 5.61 10.18 17.96
N LEU A 61 4.32 9.99 17.63
CA LEU A 61 3.39 11.10 17.36
C LEU A 61 3.31 12.12 18.51
N ARG A 62 3.44 11.69 19.77
CA ARG A 62 3.42 12.60 20.95
C ARG A 62 4.49 13.70 20.90
N HIS A 63 5.59 13.45 20.19
CA HIS A 63 6.70 14.40 20.06
C HIS A 63 6.62 15.25 18.80
N TYR A 64 5.58 15.03 17.96
CA TYR A 64 5.43 15.77 16.73
C TYR A 64 4.89 17.18 16.99
N ALA A 65 5.54 18.18 16.36
CA ALA A 65 5.06 19.56 16.31
C ALA A 65 5.10 20.04 14.87
N GLY A 66 3.96 20.47 14.33
CA GLY A 66 3.90 20.94 12.93
C GLY A 66 2.52 20.83 12.31
N ARG A 67 2.44 21.17 11.02
CA ARG A 67 1.19 21.21 10.23
C ARG A 67 1.04 20.03 9.25
N GLY A 68 1.87 19.01 9.37
CA GLY A 68 1.83 17.86 8.47
C GLY A 68 0.55 17.04 8.60
N VAL A 69 0.27 16.27 7.58
CA VAL A 69 -0.84 15.31 7.53
C VAL A 69 -0.31 13.88 7.40
N ILE A 70 -1.15 12.91 7.76
CA ILE A 70 -0.88 11.50 7.55
C ILE A 70 -1.12 11.17 6.09
N THR A 71 -0.13 10.57 5.44
CA THR A 71 -0.25 10.00 4.09
C THR A 71 -0.92 8.64 4.16
N THR A 72 -0.48 7.78 5.08
CA THR A 72 -1.13 6.48 5.35
C THR A 72 -0.87 6.04 6.80
N ALA A 73 -1.67 5.08 7.27
CA ALA A 73 -1.59 4.51 8.60
C ALA A 73 -1.78 2.99 8.55
N THR A 74 -1.06 2.26 9.42
CA THR A 74 -1.30 0.81 9.61
C THR A 74 -2.70 0.55 10.16
N TYR A 75 -3.20 -0.66 9.97
CA TYR A 75 -4.48 -1.08 10.54
C TYR A 75 -4.48 -0.96 12.07
N ALA A 76 -3.36 -1.25 12.74
CA ALA A 76 -3.21 -1.04 14.16
C ALA A 76 -3.40 0.44 14.59
N ALA A 77 -2.92 1.40 13.80
CA ALA A 77 -3.17 2.82 14.06
C ALA A 77 -4.62 3.23 13.75
N ARG A 78 -5.22 2.65 12.70
CA ARG A 78 -6.63 2.92 12.32
C ARG A 78 -7.62 2.51 13.41
N GLN A 79 -7.31 1.50 14.25
CA GLN A 79 -8.15 1.12 15.40
C GLN A 79 -8.30 2.24 16.43
N PHE A 80 -7.38 3.20 16.48
CA PHE A 80 -7.47 4.41 17.32
C PHE A 80 -8.15 5.58 16.61
N GLY A 81 -8.78 5.35 15.45
CA GLY A 81 -9.42 6.39 14.65
C GLY A 81 -8.44 7.26 13.85
N VAL A 82 -7.18 6.82 13.70
CA VAL A 82 -6.15 7.52 12.92
C VAL A 82 -6.20 7.06 11.47
N GLY A 83 -6.21 8.00 10.51
CA GLY A 83 -6.33 7.67 9.08
C GLY A 83 -5.64 8.67 8.16
N SER A 84 -5.64 8.35 6.87
CA SER A 84 -5.09 9.20 5.81
C SER A 84 -5.75 10.58 5.79
N ALA A 85 -5.02 11.60 5.37
CA ALA A 85 -5.39 13.01 5.34
C ALA A 85 -5.65 13.65 6.73
N MET A 86 -5.56 12.89 7.83
CA MET A 86 -5.69 13.45 9.18
C MET A 86 -4.46 14.28 9.54
N GLY A 87 -4.65 15.45 10.17
CA GLY A 87 -3.54 16.24 10.71
C GLY A 87 -2.77 15.48 11.79
N LEU A 88 -1.44 15.49 11.73
CA LEU A 88 -0.58 14.75 12.67
C LEU A 88 -0.78 15.17 14.13
N MET A 89 -1.04 16.45 14.38
CA MET A 89 -1.37 16.95 15.75
C MET A 89 -2.68 16.39 16.30
N LYS A 90 -3.69 16.15 15.42
CA LYS A 90 -4.94 15.47 15.79
C LYS A 90 -4.70 13.99 16.06
N ALA A 91 -3.94 13.33 15.18
CA ALA A 91 -3.57 11.93 15.34
C ALA A 91 -2.76 11.69 16.63
N ALA A 92 -1.87 12.61 16.99
CA ALA A 92 -1.09 12.54 18.23
C ALA A 92 -1.97 12.52 19.50
N LYS A 93 -3.15 13.15 19.45
CA LYS A 93 -4.13 13.10 20.55
C LYS A 93 -4.85 11.74 20.63
N LEU A 94 -5.09 11.11 19.49
CA LEU A 94 -5.80 9.84 19.40
C LEU A 94 -4.88 8.63 19.65
N CYS A 95 -3.66 8.69 19.16
CA CYS A 95 -2.68 7.61 19.29
C CYS A 95 -1.26 8.18 19.51
N PRO A 96 -0.96 8.71 20.72
CA PRO A 96 0.30 9.40 21.01
C PRO A 96 1.53 8.49 20.84
N ASP A 97 1.36 7.18 21.03
CA ASP A 97 2.43 6.19 20.94
C ASP A 97 2.65 5.64 19.53
N ALA A 98 1.84 6.04 18.55
CA ALA A 98 2.07 5.61 17.18
C ALA A 98 3.44 6.07 16.68
N ILE A 99 4.14 5.17 15.99
CA ILE A 99 5.43 5.46 15.36
C ILE A 99 5.16 6.39 14.16
N LEU A 100 5.98 7.42 14.03
CA LEU A 100 5.92 8.35 12.90
C LEU A 100 7.15 8.15 12.01
N LEU A 101 6.92 7.72 10.75
CA LEU A 101 7.96 7.61 9.74
C LEU A 101 7.78 8.67 8.65
N PRO A 102 8.87 9.16 8.05
CA PRO A 102 8.81 10.10 6.94
C PRO A 102 8.36 9.42 5.65
N VAL A 103 7.90 10.21 4.69
CA VAL A 103 7.53 9.73 3.35
C VAL A 103 8.79 9.45 2.54
N ASP A 104 8.94 8.23 1.98
CA ASP A 104 9.99 7.83 1.06
C ASP A 104 9.44 7.55 -0.34
N VAL A 105 9.29 8.62 -1.14
CA VAL A 105 8.69 8.55 -2.47
C VAL A 105 9.46 7.63 -3.42
N GLU A 106 10.79 7.58 -3.31
CA GLU A 106 11.61 6.74 -4.19
C GLU A 106 11.38 5.25 -3.93
N ALA A 107 11.33 4.83 -2.66
CA ALA A 107 10.98 3.47 -2.30
C ALA A 107 9.57 3.12 -2.82
N TYR A 108 8.59 4.00 -2.62
CA TYR A 108 7.20 3.74 -3.07
C TYR A 108 7.10 3.64 -4.60
N ARG A 109 7.81 4.48 -5.35
CA ARG A 109 7.90 4.39 -6.82
C ARG A 109 8.56 3.09 -7.28
N HIS A 110 9.59 2.62 -6.57
CA HIS A 110 10.23 1.34 -6.87
C HIS A 110 9.23 0.18 -6.77
N TYR A 111 8.54 0.06 -5.64
CA TYR A 111 7.54 -1.00 -5.43
C TYR A 111 6.33 -0.86 -6.35
N SER A 112 5.91 0.39 -6.68
CA SER A 112 4.86 0.64 -7.67
C SER A 112 5.21 0.08 -9.05
N ARG A 113 6.44 0.30 -9.51
CA ARG A 113 6.91 -0.28 -10.79
C ARG A 113 6.99 -1.80 -10.72
N ALA A 114 7.46 -2.35 -9.60
CA ALA A 114 7.62 -3.79 -9.42
C ALA A 114 6.28 -4.52 -9.51
N PHE A 115 5.25 -4.13 -8.75
CA PHE A 115 3.96 -4.81 -8.80
C PHE A 115 3.25 -4.64 -10.14
N LYS A 116 3.36 -3.46 -10.78
CA LYS A 116 2.78 -3.24 -12.13
C LYS A 116 3.46 -4.08 -13.19
N ALA A 117 4.77 -4.31 -13.09
CA ALA A 117 5.49 -5.22 -13.98
C ALA A 117 4.98 -6.68 -13.84
N VAL A 118 4.72 -7.14 -12.62
CA VAL A 118 4.11 -8.47 -12.38
C VAL A 118 2.75 -8.57 -13.07
N ILE A 119 1.88 -7.58 -12.89
CA ILE A 119 0.55 -7.58 -13.52
C ILE A 119 0.68 -7.67 -15.05
N ALA A 120 1.56 -6.88 -15.64
CA ALA A 120 1.74 -6.82 -17.09
C ALA A 120 2.17 -8.16 -17.71
N THR A 121 2.80 -9.06 -16.95
CA THR A 121 3.13 -10.41 -17.43
C THR A 121 1.93 -11.33 -17.55
N MET A 122 0.84 -11.07 -16.82
CA MET A 122 -0.35 -11.92 -16.75
C MET A 122 -1.55 -11.31 -17.48
N ALA A 123 -1.67 -9.98 -17.45
CA ALA A 123 -2.75 -9.22 -18.07
C ALA A 123 -2.17 -7.90 -18.61
N PRO A 124 -1.83 -7.81 -19.91
CA PRO A 124 -1.09 -6.67 -20.45
C PRO A 124 -1.89 -5.36 -20.58
N VAL A 125 -3.23 -5.43 -20.50
CA VAL A 125 -4.08 -4.24 -20.61
C VAL A 125 -4.35 -3.68 -19.23
N ILE A 126 -3.54 -2.69 -18.83
CA ILE A 126 -3.62 -2.02 -17.52
C ILE A 126 -3.75 -0.51 -17.68
N GLU A 127 -4.54 0.09 -16.79
CA GLU A 127 -4.66 1.55 -16.63
C GLU A 127 -4.22 1.93 -15.21
N SER A 128 -3.11 2.65 -15.12
CA SER A 128 -2.59 3.11 -13.82
C SER A 128 -3.38 4.32 -13.33
N MET A 129 -3.96 4.22 -12.14
CA MET A 129 -4.73 5.32 -11.51
C MET A 129 -3.90 6.11 -10.50
N GLY A 130 -2.78 5.55 -10.06
CA GLY A 130 -1.93 6.17 -9.08
C GLY A 130 -0.66 5.34 -8.83
N ILE A 131 -0.06 5.57 -7.67
CA ILE A 131 1.17 4.85 -7.28
C ILE A 131 0.85 3.44 -6.78
N ASP A 132 -0.33 3.22 -6.21
CA ASP A 132 -0.76 2.02 -5.49
C ASP A 132 -2.00 1.34 -6.07
N GLU A 133 -2.66 1.93 -7.09
CA GLU A 133 -3.86 1.33 -7.67
C GLU A 133 -3.84 1.29 -9.21
N VAL A 134 -4.49 0.25 -9.77
CA VAL A 134 -4.64 0.05 -11.21
C VAL A 134 -5.99 -0.57 -11.55
N PHE A 135 -6.51 -0.26 -12.74
CA PHE A 135 -7.52 -1.08 -13.40
C PHE A 135 -6.85 -2.01 -14.40
N ILE A 136 -7.40 -3.22 -14.53
CA ILE A 136 -6.88 -4.28 -15.40
C ILE A 136 -8.04 -4.84 -16.21
N ASP A 137 -7.88 -4.96 -17.51
CA ASP A 137 -8.88 -5.63 -18.34
C ASP A 137 -8.59 -7.14 -18.40
N PHE A 138 -9.47 -7.92 -17.80
CA PHE A 138 -9.43 -9.38 -17.78
C PHE A 138 -10.20 -10.02 -18.94
N THR A 139 -10.90 -9.23 -19.75
CA THR A 139 -11.87 -9.73 -20.74
C THR A 139 -11.25 -10.76 -21.67
N GLU A 140 -10.07 -10.48 -22.22
CA GLU A 140 -9.34 -11.37 -23.14
C GLU A 140 -8.01 -11.87 -22.55
N ALA A 141 -7.76 -11.57 -21.27
CA ALA A 141 -6.56 -12.09 -20.61
C ALA A 141 -6.65 -13.63 -20.43
N PRO A 142 -5.55 -14.37 -20.52
CA PRO A 142 -5.52 -15.77 -20.17
C PRO A 142 -6.10 -16.02 -18.79
N ASP A 143 -7.00 -16.99 -18.66
CA ASP A 143 -7.75 -17.32 -17.45
C ASP A 143 -8.69 -16.23 -16.92
N GLY A 144 -8.81 -15.08 -17.62
CA GLY A 144 -9.62 -13.93 -17.18
C GLY A 144 -11.12 -14.20 -17.08
N GLN A 145 -11.64 -15.24 -17.75
CA GLN A 145 -13.03 -15.68 -17.67
C GLN A 145 -13.28 -16.79 -16.64
N ILE A 146 -12.24 -17.47 -16.15
CA ILE A 146 -12.38 -18.59 -15.23
C ILE A 146 -12.88 -18.08 -13.86
N GLU A 147 -13.95 -18.71 -13.37
CA GLU A 147 -14.60 -18.34 -12.12
C GLU A 147 -14.88 -16.83 -11.99
N GLY A 148 -15.30 -16.20 -13.10
CA GLY A 148 -15.58 -14.77 -13.08
C GLY A 148 -14.35 -13.86 -12.94
N GLY A 149 -13.15 -14.35 -13.27
CA GLY A 149 -11.88 -13.65 -13.14
C GLY A 149 -11.16 -13.89 -11.81
N LYS A 150 -11.74 -14.70 -10.92
CA LYS A 150 -11.17 -14.98 -9.60
C LYS A 150 -9.80 -15.68 -9.71
N VAL A 151 -9.67 -16.66 -10.61
CA VAL A 151 -8.42 -17.41 -10.77
C VAL A 151 -7.27 -16.48 -11.17
N LEU A 152 -7.49 -15.60 -12.15
CA LEU A 152 -6.47 -14.64 -12.59
C LEU A 152 -6.15 -13.63 -11.46
N ALA A 153 -7.17 -13.12 -10.76
CA ALA A 153 -6.99 -12.20 -9.63
C ALA A 153 -6.09 -12.82 -8.54
N GLN A 154 -6.34 -14.07 -8.15
CA GLN A 154 -5.54 -14.79 -7.15
C GLN A 154 -4.10 -15.03 -7.61
N ARG A 155 -3.90 -15.37 -8.89
CA ARG A 155 -2.55 -15.50 -9.46
C ARG A 155 -1.79 -14.18 -9.44
N ILE A 156 -2.44 -13.07 -9.75
CA ILE A 156 -1.84 -11.74 -9.69
C ILE A 156 -1.48 -11.40 -8.24
N GLN A 157 -2.39 -11.61 -7.28
CA GLN A 157 -2.12 -11.37 -5.86
C GLN A 157 -0.90 -12.18 -5.37
N GLN A 158 -0.83 -13.47 -5.72
CA GLN A 158 0.30 -14.31 -5.34
C GLN A 158 1.59 -13.85 -6.01
N GLY A 159 1.56 -13.55 -7.31
CA GLY A 159 2.74 -13.06 -8.03
C GLY A 159 3.28 -11.74 -7.46
N ILE A 160 2.40 -10.82 -7.04
CA ILE A 160 2.80 -9.58 -6.38
C ILE A 160 3.44 -9.88 -5.01
N LEU A 161 2.82 -10.76 -4.22
CA LEU A 161 3.35 -11.15 -2.92
C LEU A 161 4.74 -11.78 -3.05
N ASP A 162 4.92 -12.71 -4.00
CA ASP A 162 6.19 -13.39 -4.23
C ASP A 162 7.29 -12.43 -4.70
N ALA A 163 6.95 -11.48 -5.57
CA ALA A 163 7.91 -10.54 -6.13
C ALA A 163 8.26 -9.37 -5.20
N THR A 164 7.34 -8.94 -4.34
CA THR A 164 7.48 -7.69 -3.58
C THR A 164 7.36 -7.87 -2.06
N GLY A 165 6.78 -8.97 -1.59
CA GLY A 165 6.43 -9.16 -0.18
C GLY A 165 5.21 -8.33 0.28
N LEU A 166 4.49 -7.67 -0.66
CA LEU A 166 3.34 -6.82 -0.38
C LEU A 166 2.04 -7.55 -0.75
N THR A 167 0.95 -7.19 -0.05
CA THR A 167 -0.39 -7.68 -0.33
C THR A 167 -1.23 -6.63 -1.04
N CYS A 168 -2.26 -7.10 -1.76
CA CYS A 168 -3.22 -6.24 -2.44
C CYS A 168 -4.62 -6.82 -2.39
N SER A 169 -5.61 -5.96 -2.52
CA SER A 169 -7.03 -6.31 -2.66
C SER A 169 -7.46 -6.17 -4.12
N VAL A 170 -8.29 -7.09 -4.61
CA VAL A 170 -8.76 -7.10 -6.00
C VAL A 170 -10.27 -7.28 -6.04
N GLY A 171 -10.96 -6.33 -6.67
CA GLY A 171 -12.38 -6.44 -7.03
C GLY A 171 -12.53 -6.71 -8.52
N VAL A 172 -13.42 -7.63 -8.94
CA VAL A 172 -13.68 -7.91 -10.35
C VAL A 172 -15.16 -7.71 -10.66
N ALA A 173 -15.47 -6.94 -11.70
CA ALA A 173 -16.84 -6.61 -12.10
C ALA A 173 -16.91 -6.31 -13.60
N PRO A 174 -18.13 -6.17 -14.20
CA PRO A 174 -18.26 -5.82 -15.61
C PRO A 174 -17.80 -4.40 -15.99
N ASN A 175 -17.60 -3.52 -15.00
CA ASN A 175 -17.14 -2.16 -15.22
C ASN A 175 -16.31 -1.63 -14.02
N LYS A 176 -15.62 -0.50 -14.24
CA LYS A 176 -14.72 0.12 -13.25
C LYS A 176 -15.44 0.55 -11.96
N LEU A 177 -16.67 1.07 -12.08
CA LEU A 177 -17.42 1.56 -10.92
C LEU A 177 -17.76 0.46 -9.91
N LEU A 178 -18.10 -0.72 -10.41
CA LEU A 178 -18.44 -1.88 -9.57
C LEU A 178 -17.20 -2.65 -9.12
N ALA A 179 -16.08 -2.54 -9.85
CA ALA A 179 -14.84 -3.21 -9.48
C ALA A 179 -14.13 -2.53 -8.30
N LYS A 180 -14.28 -1.21 -8.18
CA LYS A 180 -13.73 -0.37 -7.10
C LYS A 180 -14.69 -0.30 -5.91
#